data_241c062043a9639132af3799ac4abb2b
#
_entry.id   241c062043a9639132af3799ac4abb2b
#
_cell.length_a   1.000
_cell.length_b   1.000
_cell.length_c   1.000
_cell.angle_alpha   90.00
_cell.angle_beta   90.00
_cell.angle_gamma   90.00
#
_symmetry.space_group_name_H-M   'P 1'
#
loop_
_entity.id
_entity.type
_entity.pdbx_description
1 polymer ?
#
loop_
_entity_poly.entity_id
_entity_poly.type
_entity_poly.pdbx_seq_one_letter_code
_entity_poly.pdbx_strand_id
1 'polypeptide(L)'
;MHCFSSPHLLPTALERGYYVSFAGNVTYKNATDLRLAATQVPPDRLLAETDCPYLAPQPVRGRKNEPAYVMHTLAELARVRGVDQAELEAQIERNASACFGL
;
A
#
# COMPACT_ATOMS: atom_id res chain seq x y z
N MET A 1 -0.07 3.02 -10.10
CA MET A 1 0.53 4.19 -9.43
C MET A 1 1.46 3.72 -8.31
N HIS A 2 2.70 3.91 -8.55
CA HIS A 2 3.79 3.52 -7.66
C HIS A 2 3.91 4.49 -6.49
N CYS A 3 4.12 3.99 -5.28
CA CYS A 3 4.27 4.77 -4.05
C CYS A 3 3.19 5.86 -3.93
N PHE A 4 1.93 5.43 -3.89
CA PHE A 4 0.79 6.35 -3.92
C PHE A 4 0.83 7.30 -2.71
N SER A 5 0.91 8.59 -2.99
CA SER A 5 1.02 9.64 -1.96
C SER A 5 0.05 10.81 -2.19
N SER A 6 -0.70 10.78 -3.26
CA SER A 6 -1.60 11.88 -3.67
C SER A 6 -3.05 11.41 -3.72
N PRO A 7 -3.76 11.37 -2.57
CA PRO A 7 -5.13 10.83 -2.50
C PRO A 7 -6.10 11.45 -3.50
N HIS A 8 -5.91 12.71 -3.86
CA HIS A 8 -6.79 13.41 -4.81
C HIS A 8 -6.72 12.83 -6.24
N LEU A 9 -5.70 12.03 -6.56
CA LEU A 9 -5.57 11.38 -7.86
C LEU A 9 -6.28 10.02 -7.93
N LEU A 10 -6.81 9.53 -6.80
CA LEU A 10 -7.38 8.19 -6.74
C LEU A 10 -8.54 7.98 -7.72
N PRO A 11 -9.54 8.89 -7.83
CA PRO A 11 -10.65 8.69 -8.76
C PRO A 11 -10.17 8.49 -10.20
N THR A 12 -9.20 9.29 -10.66
CA THR A 12 -8.63 9.18 -12.00
C THR A 12 -7.90 7.85 -12.18
N ALA A 13 -7.12 7.43 -11.19
CA ALA A 13 -6.38 6.18 -11.25
C ALA A 13 -7.33 4.98 -11.37
N LEU A 14 -8.39 4.95 -10.58
CA LEU A 14 -9.37 3.87 -10.59
C LEU A 14 -10.18 3.86 -11.89
N GLU A 15 -10.55 5.02 -12.39
CA GLU A 15 -11.26 5.15 -13.67
C GLU A 15 -10.44 4.57 -14.81
N ARG A 16 -9.12 4.72 -14.77
CA ARG A 16 -8.21 4.20 -15.78
C ARG A 16 -7.80 2.75 -15.55
N GLY A 17 -8.28 2.12 -14.48
CA GLY A 17 -7.95 0.74 -14.15
C GLY A 17 -6.52 0.53 -13.67
N TYR A 18 -5.88 1.56 -13.11
CA TYR A 18 -4.51 1.45 -12.61
C TYR A 18 -4.44 0.65 -11.32
N TYR A 19 -3.36 -0.09 -11.15
CA TYR A 19 -2.98 -0.62 -9.84
C TYR A 19 -2.47 0.53 -8.98
N VAL A 20 -2.78 0.47 -7.66
CA VAL A 20 -2.37 1.51 -6.71
C VAL A 20 -1.53 0.87 -5.63
N SER A 21 -0.27 1.29 -5.53
CA SER A 21 0.70 0.71 -4.60
C SER A 21 0.98 1.65 -3.44
N PHE A 22 0.91 1.12 -2.22
CA PHE A 22 1.17 1.87 -0.99
C PHE A 22 2.50 1.45 -0.36
N ALA A 23 3.24 2.43 0.14
CA ALA A 23 4.51 2.23 0.83
C ALA A 23 4.38 2.52 2.32
N GLY A 24 5.50 2.55 3.04
CA GLY A 24 5.51 2.75 4.50
C GLY A 24 4.87 4.05 4.97
N ASN A 25 4.79 5.06 4.11
CA ASN A 25 4.17 6.34 4.47
C ASN A 25 2.68 6.21 4.83
N VAL A 26 1.99 5.15 4.43
CA VAL A 26 0.60 4.91 4.81
C VAL A 26 0.46 4.68 6.32
N THR A 27 1.55 4.30 6.99
CA THR A 27 1.57 4.06 8.44
C THR A 27 1.81 5.34 9.25
N TYR A 28 2.16 6.45 8.62
CA TYR A 28 2.52 7.69 9.33
C TYR A 28 1.33 8.33 10.01
N LYS A 29 1.58 9.00 11.14
CA LYS A 29 0.52 9.61 11.98
C LYS A 29 -0.34 10.59 11.19
N ASN A 30 0.27 11.37 10.30
CA ASN A 30 -0.42 12.42 9.54
C ASN A 30 -0.99 11.92 8.20
N ALA A 31 -1.01 10.61 7.96
CA ALA A 31 -1.42 10.03 6.68
C ALA A 31 -2.88 9.58 6.68
N THR A 32 -3.77 10.28 7.37
CA THR A 32 -5.19 9.93 7.47
C THR A 32 -5.85 9.86 6.09
N ASP A 33 -5.60 10.86 5.24
CA ASP A 33 -6.18 10.89 3.89
C ASP A 33 -5.66 9.75 3.03
N LEU A 34 -4.39 9.41 3.18
CA LEU A 34 -3.78 8.30 2.45
C LEU A 34 -4.38 6.96 2.89
N ARG A 35 -4.61 6.78 4.19
CA ARG A 35 -5.28 5.58 4.71
C ARG A 35 -6.72 5.49 4.23
N LEU A 36 -7.43 6.62 4.18
CA LEU A 36 -8.78 6.65 3.64
C LEU A 36 -8.79 6.22 2.17
N ALA A 37 -7.84 6.73 1.38
CA ALA A 37 -7.69 6.33 -0.01
C ALA A 37 -7.44 4.81 -0.11
N ALA A 38 -6.64 4.25 0.78
CA ALA A 38 -6.35 2.82 0.80
C ALA A 38 -7.60 1.96 1.00
N THR A 39 -8.62 2.48 1.67
CA THR A 39 -9.89 1.75 1.84
C THR A 39 -10.76 1.75 0.59
N GLN A 40 -10.49 2.65 -0.35
CA GLN A 40 -11.30 2.84 -1.55
C GLN A 40 -10.77 2.10 -2.77
N VAL A 41 -9.54 1.58 -2.70
CA VAL A 41 -8.95 0.82 -3.82
C VAL A 41 -9.62 -0.56 -3.90
N PRO A 42 -10.11 -0.97 -5.09
CA PRO A 42 -10.64 -2.32 -5.26
C PRO A 42 -9.60 -3.38 -4.88
N PRO A 43 -10.02 -4.52 -4.30
CA PRO A 43 -9.08 -5.54 -3.88
C PRO A 43 -8.13 -6.02 -4.97
N ASP A 44 -8.60 -6.06 -6.22
CA ASP A 44 -7.81 -6.55 -7.36
C ASP A 44 -6.89 -5.49 -7.97
N ARG A 45 -6.82 -4.30 -7.38
CA ARG A 45 -5.96 -3.20 -7.83
C ARG A 45 -4.98 -2.72 -6.77
N LEU A 46 -4.94 -3.37 -5.62
CA LEU A 46 -4.12 -2.97 -4.48
C LEU A 46 -2.75 -3.64 -4.53
N LEU A 47 -1.69 -2.85 -4.31
CA LEU A 47 -0.33 -3.33 -4.17
C LEU A 47 0.32 -2.71 -2.93
N ALA A 48 1.39 -3.31 -2.46
CA ALA A 48 2.21 -2.78 -1.37
C ALA A 48 3.68 -2.84 -1.77
N GLU A 49 4.46 -1.85 -1.32
CA GLU A 49 5.87 -1.73 -1.66
C GLU A 49 6.64 -1.12 -0.50
N THR A 50 7.98 -1.18 -0.56
CA THR A 50 8.83 -0.60 0.49
C THR A 50 9.34 0.79 0.14
N ASP A 51 9.62 1.06 -1.12
CA ASP A 51 10.36 2.25 -1.57
C ASP A 51 11.70 2.39 -0.84
N CYS A 52 12.30 1.25 -0.51
CA CYS A 52 13.58 1.13 0.19
C CYS A 52 14.70 1.91 -0.54
N PRO A 53 15.58 2.68 0.15
CA PRO A 53 15.68 2.82 1.61
C PRO A 53 14.83 3.95 2.22
N TYR A 54 13.93 4.53 1.46
CA TYR A 54 13.09 5.66 1.86
C TYR A 54 11.77 5.19 2.46
N LEU A 55 11.03 6.11 3.09
CA LEU A 55 9.66 5.90 3.58
C LEU A 55 9.53 4.71 4.53
N ALA A 56 10.44 4.58 5.50
CA ALA A 56 10.33 3.54 6.53
C ALA A 56 8.97 3.68 7.25
N PRO A 57 8.24 2.55 7.50
CA PRO A 57 6.98 2.58 8.22
C PRO A 57 7.10 3.19 9.62
N GLN A 58 5.99 3.71 10.16
CA GLN A 58 6.00 4.42 11.44
C GLN A 58 6.71 3.66 12.58
N PRO A 59 6.50 2.35 12.79
CA PRO A 59 7.17 1.64 13.88
C PRO A 59 8.69 1.65 13.80
N VAL A 60 9.26 1.82 12.61
CA VAL A 60 10.71 1.84 12.37
C VAL A 60 11.18 3.14 11.74
N ARG A 61 10.34 4.18 11.81
CA ARG A 61 10.66 5.48 11.24
C ARG A 61 11.89 6.07 11.93
N GLY A 62 12.81 6.64 11.14
CA GLY A 62 14.10 7.09 11.62
C GLY A 62 15.21 6.09 11.35
N ARG A 63 14.86 4.87 10.93
CA ARG A 63 15.79 3.87 10.44
C ARG A 63 15.79 3.88 8.93
N LYS A 64 16.86 3.35 8.33
CA LYS A 64 16.90 3.12 6.89
C LYS A 64 15.87 2.03 6.55
N ASN A 65 15.00 2.30 5.57
CA ASN A 65 13.98 1.33 5.17
C ASN A 65 14.62 0.08 4.53
N GLU A 66 14.01 -1.06 4.76
CA GLU A 66 14.46 -2.37 4.26
C GLU A 66 13.27 -3.13 3.65
N PRO A 67 13.51 -4.04 2.69
CA PRO A 67 12.42 -4.83 2.08
C PRO A 67 11.55 -5.57 3.10
N ALA A 68 12.16 -6.10 4.18
CA ALA A 68 11.41 -6.81 5.23
C ALA A 68 10.38 -5.92 5.94
N TYR A 69 10.54 -4.60 5.90
CA TYR A 69 9.64 -3.67 6.59
C TYR A 69 8.30 -3.50 5.88
N VAL A 70 8.12 -4.09 4.70
CA VAL A 70 6.82 -4.12 4.02
C VAL A 70 5.73 -4.74 4.92
N MET A 71 6.11 -5.58 5.87
CA MET A 71 5.17 -6.18 6.83
C MET A 71 4.40 -5.12 7.62
N HIS A 72 5.04 -4.01 7.95
CA HIS A 72 4.37 -2.90 8.65
C HIS A 72 3.32 -2.23 7.75
N THR A 73 3.65 -2.05 6.47
CA THR A 73 2.71 -1.51 5.47
C THR A 73 1.52 -2.44 5.30
N LEU A 74 1.77 -3.74 5.17
CA LEU A 74 0.71 -4.75 5.02
C LEU A 74 -0.20 -4.80 6.24
N ALA A 75 0.37 -4.73 7.44
CA ALA A 75 -0.41 -4.71 8.68
C ALA A 75 -1.34 -3.49 8.72
N GLU A 76 -0.85 -2.31 8.35
CA GLU A 76 -1.67 -1.09 8.33
C GLU A 76 -2.77 -1.17 7.27
N LEU A 77 -2.46 -1.63 6.07
CA LEU A 77 -3.46 -1.80 5.02
C LEU A 77 -4.57 -2.77 5.44
N ALA A 78 -4.20 -3.89 6.06
CA ALA A 78 -5.17 -4.85 6.57
C ALA A 78 -6.06 -4.23 7.65
N ARG A 79 -5.47 -3.47 8.56
CA ARG A 79 -6.20 -2.80 9.64
C ARG A 79 -7.22 -1.82 9.11
N VAL A 80 -6.84 -0.93 8.20
CA VAL A 80 -7.76 0.10 7.68
C VAL A 80 -8.83 -0.48 6.77
N ARG A 81 -8.54 -1.57 6.08
CA ARG A 81 -9.52 -2.24 5.21
C ARG A 81 -10.40 -3.22 5.97
N GLY A 82 -10.10 -3.51 7.25
CA GLY A 82 -10.88 -4.44 8.05
C GLY A 82 -10.80 -5.88 7.58
N VAL A 83 -9.66 -6.30 7.04
CA VAL A 83 -9.46 -7.66 6.51
C VAL A 83 -8.31 -8.35 7.24
N ASP A 84 -8.28 -9.69 7.14
CA ASP A 84 -7.18 -10.48 7.67
C ASP A 84 -5.90 -10.23 6.87
N GLN A 85 -4.77 -10.06 7.57
CA GLN A 85 -3.50 -9.75 6.93
C GLN A 85 -3.04 -10.84 5.96
N ALA A 86 -3.21 -12.11 6.34
CA ALA A 86 -2.82 -13.22 5.47
C ALA A 86 -3.63 -13.25 4.18
N GLU A 87 -4.93 -12.96 4.25
CA GLU A 87 -5.79 -12.85 3.07
C GLU A 87 -5.39 -11.68 2.19
N LEU A 88 -5.05 -10.54 2.81
CA LEU A 88 -4.58 -9.37 2.09
C LEU A 88 -3.27 -9.66 1.36
N GLU A 89 -2.31 -10.30 2.04
CA GLU A 89 -1.04 -10.65 1.42
C GLU A 89 -1.23 -11.56 0.21
N ALA A 90 -2.11 -12.56 0.30
CA ALA A 90 -2.43 -13.45 -0.81
C ALA A 90 -3.05 -12.69 -1.98
N GLN A 91 -3.96 -11.75 -1.70
CA GLN A 91 -4.58 -10.93 -2.73
C GLN A 91 -3.55 -10.04 -3.44
N ILE A 92 -2.66 -9.40 -2.67
CA ILE A 92 -1.61 -8.53 -3.21
C ILE A 92 -0.64 -9.35 -4.07
N GLU A 93 -0.30 -10.55 -3.65
CA GLU A 93 0.56 -11.44 -4.43
C GLU A 93 -0.09 -11.79 -5.78
N ARG A 94 -1.39 -12.09 -5.79
CA ARG A 94 -2.12 -12.32 -7.04
C ARG A 94 -2.13 -11.07 -7.92
N ASN A 95 -2.33 -9.90 -7.31
CA ASN A 95 -2.34 -8.63 -8.04
C ASN A 95 -0.97 -8.33 -8.67
N ALA A 96 0.10 -8.58 -7.94
CA ALA A 96 1.46 -8.38 -8.46
C ALA A 96 1.73 -9.30 -9.65
N SER A 97 1.32 -10.56 -9.56
CA SER A 97 1.45 -11.50 -10.68
C SER A 97 0.68 -11.01 -11.90
N ALA A 98 -0.54 -10.56 -11.72
CA ALA A 98 -1.35 -10.03 -12.83
C ALA A 98 -0.75 -8.76 -13.41
N CYS A 99 -0.29 -7.84 -12.56
CA CYS A 99 0.27 -6.56 -12.97
C CYS A 99 1.57 -6.71 -13.76
N PHE A 100 2.44 -7.63 -13.34
CA PHE A 100 3.77 -7.80 -13.94
C PHE A 100 3.86 -8.97 -14.91
N GLY A 101 2.76 -9.69 -15.13
CA GLY A 101 2.74 -10.81 -16.06
C GLY A 101 3.48 -12.06 -15.58
N LEU A 102 3.56 -12.23 -14.28
CA LEU A 102 4.29 -13.35 -13.66
C LEU A 102 3.45 -14.63 -13.57
#